data_ede048fa7debad5d0960fafdf0caac3d
#
_entry.id   ede048fa7debad5d0960fafdf0caac3d
#
_cell.length_a   1.000
_cell.length_b   1.000
_cell.length_c   1.000
_cell.angle_alpha   90.00
_cell.angle_beta   90.00
_cell.angle_gamma   90.00
#
_symmetry.space_group_name_H-M   'P 1'
#
loop_
_entity.id
_entity.type
_entity.pdbx_description
1 polymer ?
#
loop_
_entity_poly.entity_id
_entity_poly.type
_entity_poly.pdbx_seq_one_letter_code
_entity_poly.pdbx_strand_id
1 'polypeptide(L)'
;LLASRAHMFNVVRSAYVDSPSHPVAIHMTLTGWDLPGASVAGKSRNTTSPSIGSVAARTLGPRQPGLPAYVTIPHSGQLGTRVHYASAGLLGSAYEPLDSGMLPETSEQPFVAPPNLRLHPQLQPVRLRDRLALLKTMQPSFENDVASNPARFHQRATDMLTADAAGRAFDLNQESRGARAKYGDHLWGQQTILARRLAEAGVPFTLLNYTLNQVKGQDWDT
;
A
#
# COMPACT_ATOMS: atom_id res chain seq x y z
N LEU A 1 24.84 11.75 -1.36
CA LEU A 1 24.42 10.32 -1.31
C LEU A 1 23.86 9.84 -2.65
N LEU A 2 22.86 10.52 -3.27
CA LEU A 2 22.30 10.09 -4.57
C LEU A 2 23.33 10.14 -5.70
N ALA A 3 24.16 11.17 -5.77
CA ALA A 3 25.18 11.31 -6.81
C ALA A 3 26.16 10.12 -6.84
N SER A 4 26.55 9.58 -5.69
CA SER A 4 27.42 8.40 -5.61
C SER A 4 26.77 7.10 -6.10
N ARG A 5 25.45 7.10 -6.29
CA ARG A 5 24.65 5.98 -6.77
C ARG A 5 24.03 6.21 -8.15
N ALA A 6 24.45 7.28 -8.85
CA ALA A 6 23.87 7.67 -10.14
C ALA A 6 23.92 6.56 -11.21
N HIS A 7 24.87 5.64 -11.10
CA HIS A 7 24.99 4.48 -11.99
C HIS A 7 23.88 3.39 -11.76
N MET A 8 23.11 3.50 -10.68
CA MET A 8 22.08 2.52 -10.30
C MET A 8 20.65 2.92 -10.71
N PHE A 9 20.46 4.13 -11.24
CA PHE A 9 19.13 4.62 -11.62
C PHE A 9 19.18 5.51 -12.86
N ASN A 10 18.05 5.61 -13.54
CA ASN A 10 17.87 6.51 -14.67
C ASN A 10 17.00 7.70 -14.25
N VAL A 11 17.33 8.88 -14.77
CA VAL A 11 16.55 10.10 -14.55
C VAL A 11 15.77 10.43 -15.82
N VAL A 12 14.43 10.32 -15.76
CA VAL A 12 13.55 10.76 -16.84
C VAL A 12 13.22 12.23 -16.63
N ARG A 13 13.84 13.10 -17.43
CA ARG A 13 13.73 14.57 -17.28
C ARG A 13 12.58 15.18 -18.09
N SER A 14 12.01 14.44 -19.01
CA SER A 14 10.94 14.90 -19.93
C SER A 14 9.53 14.51 -19.48
N ALA A 15 9.41 13.80 -18.34
CA ALA A 15 8.09 13.47 -17.81
C ALA A 15 7.47 14.72 -17.17
N TYR A 16 6.25 15.03 -17.56
CA TYR A 16 5.45 16.10 -16.98
C TYR A 16 3.98 15.68 -16.94
N VAL A 17 3.22 16.36 -16.12
CA VAL A 17 1.76 16.19 -16.03
C VAL A 17 1.12 17.54 -16.25
N ASP A 18 0.21 17.61 -17.22
CA ASP A 18 -0.47 18.85 -17.61
C ASP A 18 -1.70 19.11 -16.71
N SER A 19 -1.45 19.29 -15.43
CA SER A 19 -2.50 19.65 -14.46
C SER A 19 -1.91 20.38 -13.26
N PRO A 20 -2.44 21.54 -12.87
CA PRO A 20 -2.08 22.22 -11.64
C PRO A 20 -2.73 21.60 -10.39
N SER A 21 -3.64 20.66 -10.55
CA SER A 21 -4.34 20.00 -9.45
C SER A 21 -3.55 18.78 -8.98
N HIS A 22 -3.02 18.80 -7.75
CA HIS A 22 -2.28 17.67 -7.16
C HIS A 22 -3.03 16.32 -7.29
N PRO A 23 -4.34 16.21 -6.93
CA PRO A 23 -5.06 14.96 -7.09
C PRO A 23 -5.09 14.43 -8.52
N VAL A 24 -5.30 15.32 -9.49
CA VAL A 24 -5.32 14.97 -10.93
C VAL A 24 -3.93 14.55 -11.38
N ALA A 25 -2.92 15.33 -11.03
CA ALA A 25 -1.53 15.05 -11.39
C ALA A 25 -1.05 13.69 -10.84
N ILE A 26 -1.34 13.40 -9.57
CA ILE A 26 -1.01 12.10 -8.95
C ILE A 26 -1.74 10.97 -9.66
N HIS A 27 -3.03 11.13 -9.93
CA HIS A 27 -3.80 10.12 -10.65
C HIS A 27 -3.19 9.84 -12.04
N MET A 28 -2.93 10.89 -12.82
CA MET A 28 -2.31 10.75 -14.15
C MET A 28 -0.93 10.06 -14.07
N THR A 29 -0.13 10.43 -13.08
CA THR A 29 1.20 9.82 -12.88
C THR A 29 1.09 8.33 -12.54
N LEU A 30 0.12 7.93 -11.72
CA LEU A 30 -0.02 6.55 -11.26
C LEU A 30 -0.78 5.65 -12.25
N THR A 31 -1.62 6.21 -13.10
CA THR A 31 -2.48 5.43 -14.01
C THR A 31 -2.14 5.60 -15.48
N GLY A 32 -1.47 6.69 -15.85
CA GLY A 32 -1.25 7.09 -17.25
C GLY A 32 -2.52 7.64 -17.93
N TRP A 33 -3.62 7.85 -17.21
CA TRP A 33 -4.89 8.31 -17.74
C TRP A 33 -5.33 9.60 -17.09
N ASP A 34 -6.00 10.43 -17.87
CA ASP A 34 -6.68 11.61 -17.37
C ASP A 34 -7.83 11.21 -16.43
N LEU A 35 -8.16 12.08 -15.47
CA LEU A 35 -9.28 11.90 -14.57
C LEU A 35 -10.49 12.67 -15.10
N PRO A 36 -11.41 12.02 -15.84
CA PRO A 36 -12.53 12.71 -16.46
C PRO A 36 -13.40 13.41 -15.43
N GLY A 37 -13.57 14.70 -15.56
CA GLY A 37 -14.44 15.51 -14.73
C GLY A 37 -13.98 15.62 -13.28
N ALA A 38 -12.68 15.57 -13.04
CA ALA A 38 -12.08 15.98 -11.77
C ALA A 38 -12.25 17.50 -11.61
N SER A 39 -13.44 17.90 -11.21
CA SER A 39 -13.60 19.22 -10.63
C SER A 39 -12.91 19.18 -9.26
N VAL A 40 -12.25 20.26 -8.92
CA VAL A 40 -11.49 20.56 -7.70
C VAL A 40 -12.31 20.38 -6.39
N ALA A 41 -13.58 20.05 -6.48
CA ALA A 41 -14.49 19.92 -5.35
C ALA A 41 -14.65 18.46 -4.91
N GLY A 42 -13.62 17.86 -4.31
CA GLY A 42 -13.74 16.83 -3.26
C GLY A 42 -14.70 15.64 -3.43
N LYS A 43 -15.23 15.39 -4.61
CA LYS A 43 -16.12 14.24 -4.85
C LYS A 43 -15.27 13.03 -5.20
N SER A 44 -15.30 12.06 -4.31
CA SER A 44 -14.77 10.72 -4.54
C SER A 44 -15.34 10.18 -5.85
N ARG A 45 -14.51 10.09 -6.87
CA ARG A 45 -14.83 9.24 -8.02
C ARG A 45 -13.94 8.02 -7.88
N ASN A 46 -14.58 6.86 -7.76
CA ASN A 46 -13.89 5.60 -7.98
C ASN A 46 -13.29 5.68 -9.38
N THR A 47 -11.97 5.75 -9.45
CA THR A 47 -11.29 5.75 -10.73
C THR A 47 -11.41 4.36 -11.33
N THR A 48 -11.85 4.28 -12.57
CA THR A 48 -11.92 3.01 -13.30
C THR A 48 -10.53 2.52 -13.72
N SER A 49 -9.58 3.44 -13.84
CA SER A 49 -8.22 3.15 -14.28
C SER A 49 -7.37 2.59 -13.13
N PRO A 50 -6.75 1.42 -13.31
CA PRO A 50 -5.90 0.85 -12.30
C PRO A 50 -4.59 1.61 -12.18
N SER A 51 -4.10 1.77 -10.96
CA SER A 51 -2.76 2.30 -10.70
C SER A 51 -1.67 1.31 -11.14
N ILE A 52 -0.48 1.82 -11.44
CA ILE A 52 0.69 0.99 -11.78
C ILE A 52 0.99 -0.06 -10.70
N GLY A 53 0.77 0.27 -9.42
CA GLY A 53 0.93 -0.68 -8.32
C GLY A 53 -0.07 -1.83 -8.38
N SER A 54 -1.32 -1.55 -8.73
CA SER A 54 -2.35 -2.58 -8.92
C SER A 54 -2.08 -3.46 -10.14
N VAL A 55 -1.56 -2.87 -11.22
CA VAL A 55 -1.09 -3.64 -12.39
C VAL A 55 0.08 -4.55 -12.00
N ALA A 56 1.06 -4.03 -11.26
CA ALA A 56 2.18 -4.81 -10.75
C ALA A 56 1.70 -5.95 -9.82
N ALA A 57 0.75 -5.66 -8.92
CA ALA A 57 0.17 -6.68 -8.05
C ALA A 57 -0.53 -7.81 -8.81
N ARG A 58 -1.22 -7.48 -9.89
CA ARG A 58 -1.86 -8.48 -10.76
C ARG A 58 -0.84 -9.32 -11.53
N THR A 59 0.19 -8.68 -12.05
CA THR A 59 1.17 -9.32 -12.94
C THR A 59 2.18 -10.16 -12.17
N LEU A 60 2.69 -9.63 -11.05
CA LEU A 60 3.76 -10.27 -10.28
C LEU A 60 3.21 -11.14 -9.14
N GLY A 61 2.05 -10.77 -8.58
CA GLY A 61 1.52 -11.39 -7.38
C GLY A 61 2.43 -11.21 -6.15
N PRO A 62 2.03 -11.71 -4.99
CA PRO A 62 2.92 -11.74 -3.82
C PRO A 62 4.04 -12.76 -4.04
N ARG A 63 5.27 -12.41 -3.68
CA ARG A 63 6.43 -13.33 -3.81
C ARG A 63 6.43 -14.44 -2.76
N GLN A 64 5.74 -14.23 -1.66
CA GLN A 64 5.60 -15.22 -0.60
C GLN A 64 4.14 -15.26 -0.12
N PRO A 65 3.60 -16.44 0.24
CA PRO A 65 2.31 -16.55 0.90
C PRO A 65 2.26 -15.67 2.16
N GLY A 66 1.14 -15.01 2.39
CA GLY A 66 0.96 -14.15 3.55
C GLY A 66 1.55 -12.74 3.43
N LEU A 67 2.17 -12.39 2.29
CA LEU A 67 2.55 -11.00 2.00
C LEU A 67 1.56 -10.34 1.04
N PRO A 68 1.31 -9.03 1.18
CA PRO A 68 0.61 -8.27 0.15
C PRO A 68 1.47 -8.10 -1.09
N ALA A 69 0.84 -8.02 -2.27
CA ALA A 69 1.55 -7.72 -3.51
C ALA A 69 1.74 -6.22 -3.74
N TYR A 70 0.95 -5.38 -3.08
CA TYR A 70 1.01 -3.93 -3.18
C TYR A 70 0.72 -3.29 -1.82
N VAL A 71 1.58 -2.39 -1.39
CA VAL A 71 1.44 -1.63 -0.13
C VAL A 71 1.55 -0.15 -0.40
N THR A 72 0.67 0.63 0.22
CA THR A 72 0.77 2.09 0.26
C THR A 72 1.16 2.55 1.67
N ILE A 73 2.07 3.49 1.76
CA ILE A 73 2.59 4.03 3.00
C ILE A 73 2.37 5.55 3.00
N PRO A 74 1.60 6.10 3.91
CA PRO A 74 0.79 5.44 4.94
C PRO A 74 -0.56 4.93 4.43
N HIS A 75 -1.08 5.49 3.34
CA HIS A 75 -2.39 5.14 2.78
C HIS A 75 -2.51 5.47 1.29
N SER A 76 -3.50 4.89 0.63
CA SER A 76 -3.75 4.95 -0.82
C SER A 76 -4.42 6.24 -1.32
N GLY A 77 -4.78 7.13 -0.42
CA GLY A 77 -5.46 8.38 -0.74
C GLY A 77 -4.84 9.59 -0.06
N GLN A 78 -5.37 10.77 -0.30
CA GLN A 78 -4.97 11.99 0.41
C GLN A 78 -5.77 12.14 1.71
N LEU A 79 -5.07 12.44 2.82
CA LEU A 79 -5.72 12.74 4.10
C LEU A 79 -6.74 13.89 3.94
N GLY A 80 -7.93 13.67 4.51
CA GLY A 80 -9.01 14.64 4.43
C GLY A 80 -9.77 14.69 3.11
N THR A 81 -9.37 13.89 2.12
CA THR A 81 -10.10 13.74 0.86
C THR A 81 -10.57 12.29 0.68
N ARG A 82 -11.61 12.11 -0.15
CA ARG A 82 -12.09 10.78 -0.54
C ARG A 82 -11.46 10.28 -1.85
N VAL A 83 -10.35 10.88 -2.27
CA VAL A 83 -9.69 10.52 -3.53
C VAL A 83 -8.67 9.43 -3.26
N HIS A 84 -8.89 8.27 -3.83
CA HIS A 84 -7.97 7.15 -3.82
C HIS A 84 -7.20 7.12 -5.14
N TYR A 85 -5.93 7.52 -5.11
CA TYR A 85 -5.09 7.57 -6.32
C TYR A 85 -4.55 6.20 -6.73
N ALA A 86 -4.44 5.32 -5.77
CA ALA A 86 -3.73 4.05 -5.91
C ALA A 86 -4.68 2.87 -6.09
N SER A 87 -5.92 3.14 -6.53
CA SER A 87 -6.99 2.14 -6.69
C SER A 87 -6.66 1.09 -7.75
N ALA A 88 -7.22 -0.10 -7.57
CA ALA A 88 -7.19 -1.17 -8.54
C ALA A 88 -8.16 -0.97 -9.71
N GLY A 89 -9.15 -0.07 -9.58
CA GLY A 89 -10.11 0.23 -10.63
C GLY A 89 -10.76 -1.04 -11.19
N LEU A 90 -10.73 -1.18 -12.51
CA LEU A 90 -11.31 -2.33 -13.23
C LEU A 90 -10.66 -3.68 -12.90
N LEU A 91 -9.50 -3.70 -12.25
CA LEU A 91 -8.85 -4.97 -11.86
C LEU A 91 -9.53 -5.63 -10.66
N GLY A 92 -10.35 -4.88 -9.93
CA GLY A 92 -11.10 -5.38 -8.77
C GLY A 92 -10.33 -5.36 -7.45
N SER A 93 -11.07 -5.55 -6.36
CA SER A 93 -10.59 -5.39 -4.98
C SER A 93 -9.44 -6.31 -4.58
N ALA A 94 -9.25 -7.41 -5.29
CA ALA A 94 -8.13 -8.33 -5.02
C ALA A 94 -6.74 -7.69 -5.28
N TYR A 95 -6.70 -6.58 -6.01
CA TYR A 95 -5.48 -5.88 -6.39
C TYR A 95 -5.39 -4.47 -5.79
N GLU A 96 -6.32 -4.14 -4.87
CA GLU A 96 -6.22 -2.91 -4.10
C GLU A 96 -4.97 -2.95 -3.20
N PRO A 97 -4.33 -1.79 -2.98
CA PRO A 97 -3.22 -1.72 -2.05
C PRO A 97 -3.65 -2.01 -0.61
N LEU A 98 -2.74 -2.57 0.15
CA LEU A 98 -2.84 -2.59 1.60
C LEU A 98 -2.24 -1.32 2.16
N ASP A 99 -3.04 -0.54 2.88
CA ASP A 99 -2.56 0.65 3.58
C ASP A 99 -1.78 0.25 4.83
N SER A 100 -0.56 0.78 4.99
CA SER A 100 0.25 0.51 6.18
C SER A 100 -0.30 1.18 7.44
N GLY A 101 -1.18 2.15 7.28
CA GLY A 101 -1.64 2.99 8.38
C GLY A 101 -0.59 4.02 8.81
N MET A 102 -0.94 4.79 9.84
CA MET A 102 -0.07 5.84 10.35
C MET A 102 1.18 5.25 11.00
N LEU A 103 2.33 5.85 10.69
CA LEU A 103 3.62 5.47 11.26
C LEU A 103 4.01 6.42 12.40
N PRO A 104 4.91 5.98 13.30
CA PRO A 104 5.48 6.85 14.31
C PRO A 104 6.22 8.02 13.66
N GLU A 105 6.14 9.20 14.28
CA GLU A 105 6.83 10.40 13.77
C GLU A 105 8.33 10.33 14.00
N THR A 106 8.77 9.61 15.02
CA THR A 106 10.18 9.50 15.38
C THR A 106 10.61 8.04 15.59
N SER A 107 11.92 7.80 15.60
CA SER A 107 12.48 6.47 15.88
C SER A 107 12.28 6.01 17.34
N GLU A 108 11.94 6.93 18.24
CA GLU A 108 11.69 6.63 19.65
C GLU A 108 10.29 6.09 19.90
N GLN A 109 9.33 6.50 19.07
CA GLN A 109 7.95 6.06 19.19
C GLN A 109 7.81 4.60 18.77
N PRO A 110 7.06 3.78 19.51
CA PRO A 110 6.81 2.40 19.12
C PRO A 110 5.95 2.36 17.85
N PHE A 111 6.30 1.47 16.96
CA PHE A 111 5.45 1.17 15.82
C PHE A 111 4.28 0.27 16.25
N VAL A 112 3.09 0.67 15.88
CA VAL A 112 1.88 -0.14 16.05
C VAL A 112 1.48 -0.67 14.68
N ALA A 113 1.63 -1.99 14.47
CA ALA A 113 1.23 -2.61 13.22
C ALA A 113 -0.27 -2.43 12.96
N PRO A 114 -0.70 -2.28 11.70
CA PRO A 114 -2.09 -2.19 11.35
C PRO A 114 -2.91 -3.31 11.99
N PRO A 115 -4.06 -3.01 12.61
CA PRO A 115 -4.86 -4.03 13.32
C PRO A 115 -5.39 -5.12 12.39
N ASN A 116 -5.57 -4.81 11.11
CA ASN A 116 -5.98 -5.74 10.06
C ASN A 116 -4.89 -6.75 9.64
N LEU A 117 -3.66 -6.61 10.14
CA LEU A 117 -2.58 -7.59 9.95
C LEU A 117 -2.44 -8.55 11.13
N ARG A 118 -3.32 -8.47 12.11
CA ARG A 118 -3.31 -9.37 13.27
C ARG A 118 -4.65 -10.06 13.40
N LEU A 119 -4.59 -11.34 13.71
CA LEU A 119 -5.79 -12.08 14.06
C LEU A 119 -6.36 -11.50 15.35
N HIS A 120 -7.68 -11.28 15.39
CA HIS A 120 -8.33 -10.83 16.62
C HIS A 120 -8.03 -11.83 17.76
N PRO A 121 -7.67 -11.39 18.98
CA PRO A 121 -7.24 -12.28 20.06
C PRO A 121 -8.23 -13.40 20.39
N GLN A 122 -9.53 -13.15 20.20
CA GLN A 122 -10.57 -14.14 20.42
C GLN A 122 -10.78 -15.12 19.24
N LEU A 123 -10.12 -14.88 18.11
CA LEU A 123 -10.24 -15.72 16.92
C LEU A 123 -9.03 -16.63 16.80
N GLN A 124 -9.19 -17.89 17.15
CA GLN A 124 -8.14 -18.87 16.96
C GLN A 124 -7.97 -19.22 15.47
N PRO A 125 -6.73 -19.47 14.99
CA PRO A 125 -6.46 -19.84 13.60
C PRO A 125 -7.26 -21.05 13.11
N VAL A 126 -7.52 -22.02 13.98
CA VAL A 126 -8.35 -23.20 13.67
C VAL A 126 -9.78 -22.78 13.34
N ARG A 127 -10.40 -21.97 14.20
CA ARG A 127 -11.77 -21.47 13.97
C ARG A 127 -11.89 -20.63 12.70
N LEU A 128 -10.86 -19.88 12.34
CA LEU A 128 -10.85 -19.14 11.08
C LEU A 128 -10.87 -20.11 9.89
N ARG A 129 -10.02 -21.13 9.92
CA ARG A 129 -9.98 -22.15 8.85
C ARG A 129 -11.30 -22.89 8.70
N ASP A 130 -11.93 -23.27 9.83
CA ASP A 130 -13.23 -23.96 9.81
C ASP A 130 -14.34 -23.08 9.20
N ARG A 131 -14.35 -21.78 9.56
CA ARG A 131 -15.30 -20.81 8.97
C ARG A 131 -15.10 -20.63 7.47
N LEU A 132 -13.85 -20.59 7.02
CA LEU A 132 -13.54 -20.48 5.59
C LEU A 132 -13.87 -21.75 4.82
N ALA A 133 -13.66 -22.92 5.42
CA ALA A 133 -14.08 -24.19 4.83
C ALA A 133 -15.61 -24.22 4.67
N LEU A 134 -16.35 -23.80 5.69
CA LEU A 134 -17.80 -23.70 5.64
C LEU A 134 -18.26 -22.69 4.57
N LEU A 135 -17.64 -21.51 4.54
CA LEU A 135 -17.94 -20.49 3.53
C LEU A 135 -17.75 -21.02 2.10
N LYS A 136 -16.68 -21.77 1.87
CA LYS A 136 -16.40 -22.41 0.58
C LYS A 136 -17.49 -23.42 0.18
N THR A 137 -18.07 -24.15 1.12
CA THR A 137 -19.17 -25.09 0.83
C THR A 137 -20.49 -24.38 0.56
N MET A 138 -20.69 -23.18 1.14
CA MET A 138 -21.93 -22.40 0.99
C MET A 138 -21.94 -21.52 -0.26
N GLN A 139 -20.77 -21.14 -0.77
CA GLN A 139 -20.63 -20.33 -1.98
C GLN A 139 -20.11 -21.22 -3.11
N PRO A 140 -20.98 -21.69 -4.03
CA PRO A 140 -20.53 -22.35 -5.25
C PRO A 140 -19.65 -21.38 -6.03
N SER A 141 -18.48 -21.85 -6.45
CA SER A 141 -17.49 -21.08 -7.18
C SER A 141 -18.09 -20.53 -8.47
N PHE A 142 -18.30 -19.24 -8.57
CA PHE A 142 -18.39 -18.57 -9.87
C PHE A 142 -16.99 -18.56 -10.45
N GLU A 143 -16.61 -19.62 -11.14
CA GLU A 143 -15.23 -19.87 -11.61
C GLU A 143 -14.80 -18.92 -12.73
N ASN A 144 -15.71 -18.16 -13.32
CA ASN A 144 -15.49 -17.47 -14.58
C ASN A 144 -14.98 -16.03 -14.47
N ASP A 145 -14.92 -15.43 -13.28
CA ASP A 145 -14.40 -14.06 -13.14
C ASP A 145 -13.20 -14.01 -12.16
N VAL A 146 -12.01 -14.01 -12.72
CA VAL A 146 -10.74 -14.00 -11.97
C VAL A 146 -10.59 -12.69 -11.16
N ALA A 147 -11.20 -11.60 -11.60
CA ALA A 147 -11.06 -10.29 -10.98
C ALA A 147 -11.95 -10.11 -9.75
N SER A 148 -13.13 -10.76 -9.75
CA SER A 148 -14.13 -10.64 -8.70
C SER A 148 -14.33 -11.92 -7.88
N ASN A 149 -13.39 -12.88 -7.95
CA ASN A 149 -13.51 -14.13 -7.20
C ASN A 149 -13.31 -13.91 -5.69
N PRO A 150 -14.39 -13.85 -4.88
CA PRO A 150 -14.30 -13.61 -3.44
C PRO A 150 -13.48 -14.66 -2.69
N ALA A 151 -13.45 -15.90 -3.18
CA ALA A 151 -12.72 -16.98 -2.54
C ALA A 151 -11.20 -16.74 -2.55
N ARG A 152 -10.67 -16.19 -3.63
CA ARG A 152 -9.24 -15.83 -3.72
C ARG A 152 -8.89 -14.65 -2.80
N PHE A 153 -9.79 -13.67 -2.69
CA PHE A 153 -9.63 -12.57 -1.77
C PHE A 153 -9.60 -13.06 -0.31
N HIS A 154 -10.58 -13.88 0.07
CA HIS A 154 -10.63 -14.49 1.40
C HIS A 154 -9.39 -15.33 1.71
N GLN A 155 -8.92 -16.12 0.73
CA GLN A 155 -7.72 -16.93 0.91
C GLN A 155 -6.49 -16.05 1.17
N ARG A 156 -6.27 -14.99 0.37
CA ARG A 156 -5.16 -14.05 0.58
C ARG A 156 -5.23 -13.35 1.94
N ALA A 157 -6.42 -12.87 2.30
CA ALA A 157 -6.63 -12.25 3.61
C ALA A 157 -6.32 -13.22 4.76
N THR A 158 -6.71 -14.48 4.61
CA THR A 158 -6.41 -15.54 5.59
C THR A 158 -4.93 -15.82 5.67
N ASP A 159 -4.27 -15.97 4.53
CA ASP A 159 -2.82 -16.20 4.47
C ASP A 159 -2.06 -15.05 5.15
N MET A 160 -2.48 -13.80 4.95
CA MET A 160 -1.89 -12.63 5.61
C MET A 160 -2.11 -12.63 7.12
N LEU A 161 -3.28 -13.07 7.59
CA LEU A 161 -3.62 -13.10 9.02
C LEU A 161 -2.98 -14.29 9.75
N THR A 162 -2.70 -15.39 9.04
CA THR A 162 -2.19 -16.64 9.64
C THR A 162 -0.70 -16.85 9.45
N ALA A 163 -0.10 -16.20 8.44
CA ALA A 163 1.34 -16.23 8.23
C ALA A 163 2.00 -15.08 8.99
N ASP A 164 3.05 -15.38 9.77
CA ASP A 164 3.83 -14.34 10.46
C ASP A 164 4.61 -13.42 9.53
N ALA A 165 4.65 -13.70 8.24
CA ALA A 165 5.47 -12.97 7.27
C ALA A 165 5.10 -11.49 7.17
N ALA A 166 3.80 -11.18 7.01
CA ALA A 166 3.34 -9.80 6.99
C ALA A 166 3.59 -9.11 8.33
N GLY A 167 3.23 -9.75 9.45
CA GLY A 167 3.46 -9.20 10.79
C GLY A 167 4.93 -8.82 11.02
N ARG A 168 5.87 -9.67 10.62
CA ARG A 168 7.31 -9.39 10.75
C ARG A 168 7.78 -8.30 9.79
N ALA A 169 7.29 -8.29 8.54
CA ALA A 169 7.69 -7.29 7.55
C ALA A 169 7.29 -5.88 7.97
N PHE A 170 6.10 -5.74 8.55
CA PHE A 170 5.59 -4.45 9.01
C PHE A 170 6.15 -4.00 10.37
N ASP A 171 6.73 -4.88 11.16
CA ASP A 171 7.16 -4.57 12.52
C ASP A 171 8.50 -3.80 12.56
N LEU A 172 8.42 -2.47 12.60
CA LEU A 172 9.59 -1.59 12.72
C LEU A 172 10.34 -1.75 14.06
N ASN A 173 9.74 -2.38 15.07
CA ASN A 173 10.41 -2.60 16.34
C ASN A 173 11.53 -3.66 16.22
N GLN A 174 11.55 -4.43 15.13
CA GLN A 174 12.66 -5.35 14.83
C GLN A 174 13.92 -4.64 14.34
N GLU A 175 13.80 -3.38 13.91
CA GLU A 175 14.96 -2.56 13.54
C GLU A 175 15.56 -1.89 14.76
N SER A 176 16.90 -1.89 14.84
CA SER A 176 17.57 -1.15 15.91
C SER A 176 17.26 0.35 15.80
N ARG A 177 17.22 1.03 16.95
CA ARG A 177 17.03 2.49 16.99
C ARG A 177 18.06 3.22 16.11
N GLY A 178 19.33 2.77 16.13
CA GLY A 178 20.37 3.33 15.30
C GLY A 178 20.13 3.13 13.80
N ALA A 179 19.54 2.01 13.38
CA ALA A 179 19.15 1.79 11.98
C ALA A 179 18.00 2.71 11.59
N ARG A 180 16.99 2.85 12.43
CA ARG A 180 15.86 3.75 12.22
C ARG A 180 16.31 5.20 12.11
N ALA A 181 17.19 5.66 12.99
CA ALA A 181 17.72 7.02 13.00
C ALA A 181 18.56 7.36 11.76
N LYS A 182 19.23 6.37 11.14
CA LYS A 182 19.97 6.59 9.87
C LYS A 182 19.08 6.99 8.69
N TYR A 183 17.80 6.62 8.71
CA TYR A 183 16.82 7.04 7.73
C TYR A 183 16.24 8.43 8.02
N GLY A 184 16.58 8.99 9.15
CA GLY A 184 16.07 10.24 9.68
C GLY A 184 15.05 10.02 10.79
N ASP A 185 15.20 10.79 11.86
CA ASP A 185 14.33 10.75 13.03
C ASP A 185 13.09 11.62 12.81
N HIS A 186 12.36 11.32 11.77
CA HIS A 186 11.15 11.97 11.33
C HIS A 186 10.28 10.98 10.56
N LEU A 187 9.01 11.31 10.36
CA LEU A 187 8.00 10.45 9.72
C LEU A 187 8.47 9.84 8.39
N TRP A 188 9.13 10.64 7.53
CA TRP A 188 9.66 10.17 6.26
C TRP A 188 10.71 9.07 6.41
N GLY A 189 11.59 9.23 7.38
CA GLY A 189 12.58 8.20 7.69
C GLY A 189 11.92 6.89 8.06
N GLN A 190 10.88 6.97 8.89
CA GLN A 190 10.15 5.78 9.32
C GLN A 190 9.35 5.14 8.18
N GLN A 191 8.79 5.94 7.27
CA GLN A 191 8.13 5.44 6.06
C GLN A 191 9.12 4.76 5.12
N THR A 192 10.28 5.37 4.92
CA THR A 192 11.32 4.85 4.01
C THR A 192 11.92 3.54 4.52
N ILE A 193 12.18 3.42 5.83
CA ILE A 193 12.69 2.16 6.39
C ILE A 193 11.64 1.05 6.34
N LEU A 194 10.35 1.38 6.50
CA LEU A 194 9.27 0.41 6.30
C LEU A 194 9.23 -0.08 4.84
N ALA A 195 9.32 0.85 3.86
CA ALA A 195 9.36 0.48 2.45
C ALA A 195 10.53 -0.47 2.12
N ARG A 196 11.73 -0.21 2.69
CA ARG A 196 12.87 -1.12 2.57
C ARG A 196 12.55 -2.50 3.12
N ARG A 197 12.03 -2.60 4.34
CA ARG A 197 11.69 -3.87 4.98
C ARG A 197 10.68 -4.68 4.16
N LEU A 198 9.66 -4.01 3.64
CA LEU A 198 8.66 -4.64 2.77
C LEU A 198 9.29 -5.19 1.49
N ALA A 199 10.20 -4.44 0.86
CA ALA A 199 10.93 -4.89 -0.31
C ALA A 199 11.84 -6.09 0.00
N GLU A 200 12.58 -6.07 1.11
CA GLU A 200 13.42 -7.18 1.59
C GLU A 200 12.58 -8.43 1.91
N ALA A 201 11.38 -8.25 2.46
CA ALA A 201 10.45 -9.35 2.70
C ALA A 201 9.85 -9.93 1.41
N GLY A 202 9.90 -9.20 0.29
CA GLY A 202 9.40 -9.65 -1.00
C GLY A 202 8.07 -9.05 -1.44
N VAL A 203 7.69 -7.89 -0.90
CA VAL A 203 6.57 -7.10 -1.44
C VAL A 203 6.99 -6.49 -2.78
N PRO A 204 6.34 -6.83 -3.91
CA PRO A 204 6.81 -6.42 -5.24
C PRO A 204 6.67 -4.94 -5.52
N PHE A 205 5.67 -4.29 -4.93
CA PHE A 205 5.42 -2.88 -5.17
C PHE A 205 5.03 -2.15 -3.88
N THR A 206 5.73 -1.06 -3.59
CA THR A 206 5.44 -0.19 -2.45
C THR A 206 5.37 1.25 -2.94
N LEU A 207 4.26 1.92 -2.65
CA LEU A 207 4.06 3.34 -2.92
C LEU A 207 4.22 4.13 -1.62
N LEU A 208 5.20 5.02 -1.58
CA LEU A 208 5.30 6.02 -0.52
C LEU A 208 4.46 7.23 -0.93
N ASN A 209 3.40 7.48 -0.19
CA ASN A 209 2.52 8.62 -0.40
C ASN A 209 2.84 9.69 0.66
N TYR A 210 3.55 10.71 0.23
CA TYR A 210 3.83 11.85 1.10
C TYR A 210 2.65 12.82 1.09
N THR A 211 2.07 13.03 2.23
CA THR A 211 1.04 14.06 2.43
C THR A 211 1.62 15.21 3.25
N LEU A 212 1.67 16.37 2.65
CA LEU A 212 2.21 17.62 3.20
C LEU A 212 1.68 17.96 4.61
N ASN A 213 0.45 17.58 4.92
CA ASN A 213 -0.19 17.88 6.20
C ASN A 213 0.33 17.09 7.41
N GLN A 214 1.27 16.15 7.22
CA GLN A 214 1.79 15.30 8.29
C GLN A 214 3.08 15.84 8.92
N VAL A 215 3.74 16.79 8.30
CA VAL A 215 4.97 17.39 8.82
C VAL A 215 4.77 18.89 8.95
N LYS A 216 4.51 19.34 10.17
CA LYS A 216 4.44 20.78 10.46
C LYS A 216 5.71 21.47 10.01
N GLY A 217 5.61 22.41 9.07
CA GLY A 217 6.69 23.31 8.67
C GLY A 217 7.63 22.83 7.56
N GLN A 218 7.26 21.78 6.82
CA GLN A 218 8.01 21.34 5.63
C GLN A 218 7.08 21.30 4.41
N ASP A 219 6.62 22.45 3.99
CA ASP A 219 5.90 22.59 2.72
C ASP A 219 6.92 22.72 1.59
N TRP A 220 6.81 21.84 0.60
CA TRP A 220 7.62 21.89 -0.62
C TRP A 220 7.21 23.02 -1.57
N ASP A 221 6.06 23.63 -1.31
CA ASP A 221 5.43 24.67 -2.13
C ASP A 221 5.70 26.10 -1.61
N THR A 222 6.66 26.29 -0.67
CA THR A 222 7.12 27.61 -0.18
C THR A 222 8.52 27.96 -0.64
#